data_505228e3291686934c778f2f574bdaea
#
_entry.id   505228e3291686934c778f2f574bdaea
#
_cell.length_a   1.000
_cell.length_b   1.000
_cell.length_c   1.000
_cell.angle_alpha   90.00
_cell.angle_beta   90.00
_cell.angle_gamma   90.00
#
_symmetry.space_group_name_H-M   'P 1'
#
loop_
_entity.id
_entity.type
_entity.pdbx_description
1 polymer ?
#
loop_
_entity_poly.entity_id
_entity_poly.type
_entity_poly.pdbx_seq_one_letter_code
_entity_poly.pdbx_strand_id
1 'polypeptide(L)'
;MELHTAPPAFERVIHVDEEKNIQIRLSVNTFRGIEYLHLRKYYLDFDEEWKPSKEGVAMELDFDNSGELFAGLVEILSLAEAKDVLETYFKDYLYEIYN
;
A
#
# COMPACT_ATOMS: atom_id res chain seq x y z
N MET A 1 1.08 0.68 18.19
CA MET A 1 2.19 1.05 17.30
C MET A 1 2.36 2.56 17.27
N GLU A 2 3.55 3.04 17.42
CA GLU A 2 3.81 4.45 17.27
C GLU A 2 3.66 4.87 15.81
N LEU A 3 3.08 6.06 15.60
CA LEU A 3 3.01 6.65 14.28
C LEU A 3 4.28 7.43 14.04
N HIS A 4 4.92 7.16 12.92
CA HIS A 4 6.13 7.87 12.54
C HIS A 4 5.81 9.29 12.13
N THR A 5 6.62 10.23 12.56
CA THR A 5 6.54 11.62 12.14
C THR A 5 7.40 11.91 10.93
N ALA A 6 8.36 11.04 10.65
CA ALA A 6 9.22 11.16 9.47
C ALA A 6 8.45 10.78 8.20
N PRO A 7 8.76 11.43 7.06
CA PRO A 7 8.14 11.02 5.81
C PRO A 7 8.45 9.56 5.48
N PRO A 8 7.49 8.82 4.91
CA PRO A 8 7.74 7.44 4.52
C PRO A 8 8.74 7.37 3.35
N ALA A 9 9.48 6.27 3.28
CA ALA A 9 10.37 6.01 2.15
C ALA A 9 9.59 5.77 0.85
N PHE A 10 8.37 5.30 0.98
CA PHE A 10 7.45 5.06 -0.14
C PHE A 10 6.03 5.25 0.37
N GLU A 11 5.17 5.84 -0.46
CA GLU A 11 3.76 5.97 -0.13
C GLU A 11 2.92 5.95 -1.42
N ARG A 12 1.82 5.23 -1.37
CA ARG A 12 0.88 5.17 -2.49
C ARG A 12 -0.54 5.11 -1.95
N VAL A 13 -1.41 5.97 -2.46
CA VAL A 13 -2.83 5.91 -2.14
C VAL A 13 -3.44 4.78 -2.98
N ILE A 14 -4.03 3.79 -2.28
CA ILE A 14 -4.63 2.63 -2.92
C ILE A 14 -6.10 2.88 -3.22
N HIS A 15 -6.79 3.57 -2.31
CA HIS A 15 -8.23 3.76 -2.40
C HIS A 15 -8.62 5.08 -1.76
N VAL A 16 -9.60 5.75 -2.36
CA VAL A 16 -10.19 6.97 -1.80
C VAL A 16 -11.71 6.80 -1.79
N ASP A 17 -12.32 7.04 -0.63
CA ASP A 17 -13.77 7.12 -0.50
C ASP A 17 -14.12 8.56 -0.15
N GLU A 18 -14.56 9.31 -1.15
CA GLU A 18 -14.82 10.74 -0.99
C GLU A 18 -16.03 11.04 -0.11
N GLU A 19 -17.02 10.16 -0.12
CA GLU A 19 -18.21 10.34 0.70
C GLU A 19 -17.91 10.24 2.18
N LYS A 20 -17.03 9.31 2.55
CA LYS A 20 -16.66 9.10 3.95
C LYS A 20 -15.40 9.84 4.35
N ASN A 21 -14.73 10.48 3.40
CA ASN A 21 -13.45 11.16 3.62
C ASN A 21 -12.41 10.20 4.22
N ILE A 22 -12.22 9.08 3.53
CA ILE A 22 -11.31 8.02 3.93
C ILE A 22 -10.39 7.68 2.77
N GLN A 23 -9.13 7.41 3.08
CA GLN A 23 -8.15 6.86 2.15
C GLN A 23 -7.54 5.60 2.73
N ILE A 24 -7.10 4.71 1.87
CA ILE A 24 -6.23 3.60 2.25
C ILE A 24 -4.90 3.82 1.56
N ARG A 25 -3.82 3.82 2.31
CA ARG A 25 -2.46 4.04 1.80
C ARG A 25 -1.56 2.86 2.08
N LEU A 26 -0.74 2.55 1.08
CA LEU A 26 0.35 1.60 1.21
C LEU A 26 1.62 2.42 1.40
N SER A 27 2.40 2.12 2.43
CA SER A 27 3.62 2.87 2.71
C SER A 27 4.72 1.98 3.27
N VAL A 28 5.95 2.46 3.19
CA VAL A 28 7.11 1.83 3.79
C VAL A 28 7.77 2.84 4.73
N ASN A 29 7.91 2.46 5.97
CA ASN A 29 8.55 3.29 7.00
C ASN A 29 9.66 2.51 7.69
N THR A 30 10.66 3.23 8.17
CA THR A 30 11.74 2.64 8.95
C THR A 30 11.52 2.96 10.43
N PHE A 31 11.60 1.95 11.27
CA PHE A 31 11.51 2.11 12.72
C PHE A 31 12.59 1.26 13.37
N ARG A 32 13.48 1.94 14.11
CA ARG A 32 14.62 1.30 14.79
C ARG A 32 15.48 0.43 13.86
N GLY A 33 15.71 0.96 12.65
CA GLY A 33 16.54 0.29 11.66
C GLY A 33 15.86 -0.83 10.88
N ILE A 34 14.58 -1.08 11.13
CA ILE A 34 13.80 -2.09 10.42
C ILE A 34 12.77 -1.41 9.54
N GLU A 35 12.68 -1.85 8.31
CA GLU A 35 11.67 -1.34 7.38
C GLU A 35 10.37 -2.12 7.55
N TYR A 36 9.26 -1.39 7.57
CA TYR A 36 7.92 -1.97 7.70
C TYR A 36 7.04 -1.56 6.54
N LEU A 37 6.29 -2.53 6.05
CA LEU A 37 5.22 -2.31 5.08
C LEU A 37 3.94 -2.05 5.87
N HIS A 38 3.27 -0.96 5.54
CA HIS A 38 2.01 -0.57 6.17
C HIS A 38 0.90 -0.50 5.14
N LEU A 39 -0.27 -1.01 5.50
CA LEU A 39 -1.51 -0.77 4.78
C LEU A 39 -2.46 -0.16 5.81
N ARG A 40 -2.78 1.13 5.65
CA ARG A 40 -3.41 1.90 6.72
C ARG A 40 -4.52 2.79 6.18
N LYS A 41 -5.57 2.91 6.99
CA LYS A 41 -6.68 3.81 6.74
C LYS A 41 -6.33 5.20 7.25
N TYR A 42 -6.59 6.21 6.43
CA TYR A 42 -6.43 7.62 6.77
C TYR A 42 -7.79 8.28 6.76
N TYR A 43 -7.96 9.30 7.55
CA TYR A 43 -9.18 10.09 7.59
C TYR A 43 -8.87 11.57 7.38
N LEU A 44 -9.85 12.30 6.88
CA LEU A 44 -9.74 13.74 6.70
C LEU A 44 -10.20 14.41 8.00
N ASP A 45 -9.33 15.22 8.61
CA ASP A 45 -9.67 15.91 9.85
C ASP A 45 -10.37 17.25 9.58
N PHE A 46 -10.67 17.97 10.66
CA PHE A 46 -11.37 19.25 10.56
C PHE A 46 -10.54 20.34 9.86
N ASP A 47 -9.23 20.21 9.84
CA ASP A 47 -8.34 21.15 9.15
C ASP A 47 -8.13 20.78 7.68
N GLU A 48 -8.88 19.82 7.19
CA GLU A 48 -8.79 19.30 5.82
C GLU A 48 -7.43 18.67 5.54
N GLU A 49 -6.83 18.06 6.57
CA GLU A 49 -5.60 17.31 6.45
C GLU A 49 -5.86 15.82 6.63
N TRP A 50 -5.16 15.03 5.84
CA TRP A 50 -5.23 13.57 5.95
C TRP A 50 -4.35 13.09 7.10
N LYS A 51 -4.96 12.37 8.03
CA LYS A 51 -4.30 11.84 9.23
C LYS A 51 -4.40 10.31 9.27
N PRO A 52 -3.34 9.63 9.70
CA PRO A 52 -3.40 8.19 9.85
C PRO A 52 -4.30 7.81 11.02
N SER A 53 -5.08 6.77 10.82
CA SER A 53 -5.88 6.18 11.88
C SER A 53 -5.12 5.01 12.51
N LYS A 54 -5.73 4.41 13.54
CA LYS A 54 -5.18 3.20 14.15
C LYS A 54 -5.56 1.94 13.36
N GLU A 55 -6.43 2.08 12.37
CA GLU A 55 -6.88 0.95 11.56
C GLU A 55 -5.90 0.68 10.44
N GLY A 56 -5.27 -0.47 10.49
CA GLY A 56 -4.32 -0.87 9.49
C GLY A 56 -3.50 -2.06 9.94
N VAL A 57 -2.65 -2.54 9.06
CA VAL A 57 -1.73 -3.63 9.34
C VAL A 57 -0.31 -3.18 9.00
N ALA A 58 0.64 -3.73 9.74
CA ALA A 58 2.05 -3.49 9.52
C ALA A 58 2.79 -4.81 9.63
N MET A 59 3.77 -4.99 8.78
CA MET A 59 4.63 -6.16 8.82
C MET A 59 6.02 -5.76 8.36
N GLU A 60 7.02 -6.51 8.81
CA GLU A 60 8.38 -6.24 8.33
C GLU A 60 8.42 -6.41 6.82
N LEU A 61 9.13 -5.49 6.16
CA LEU A 61 9.32 -5.56 4.72
C LEU A 61 10.47 -6.52 4.44
N ASP A 62 10.12 -7.79 4.22
CA ASP A 62 11.09 -8.81 3.85
C ASP A 62 10.53 -9.64 2.71
N PHE A 63 11.38 -10.48 2.15
CA PHE A 63 11.00 -11.27 0.98
C PHE A 63 9.83 -12.22 1.28
N ASP A 64 9.85 -12.85 2.47
CA ASP A 64 8.81 -13.83 2.81
C ASP A 64 7.44 -13.18 2.93
N ASN A 65 7.33 -12.12 3.75
CA ASN A 65 6.05 -11.43 3.96
C ASN A 65 5.56 -10.71 2.71
N SER A 66 6.44 -9.98 2.06
CA SER A 66 6.07 -9.20 0.88
C SER A 66 5.77 -10.09 -0.31
N GLY A 67 6.52 -11.18 -0.44
CA GLY A 67 6.29 -12.16 -1.50
C GLY A 67 4.94 -12.85 -1.37
N GLU A 68 4.56 -13.24 -0.16
CA GLU A 68 3.27 -13.85 0.09
C GLU A 68 2.10 -12.89 -0.18
N LEU A 69 2.26 -11.62 0.23
CA LEU A 69 1.25 -10.60 -0.07
C LEU A 69 1.10 -10.40 -1.57
N PHE A 70 2.20 -10.29 -2.28
CA PHE A 70 2.18 -10.13 -3.73
C PHE A 70 1.55 -11.33 -4.43
N ALA A 71 1.92 -12.54 -4.01
CA ALA A 71 1.35 -13.76 -4.56
C ALA A 71 -0.17 -13.82 -4.35
N GLY A 72 -0.62 -13.47 -3.14
CA GLY A 72 -2.04 -13.44 -2.84
C GLY A 72 -2.80 -12.44 -3.70
N LEU A 73 -2.25 -11.25 -3.90
CA LEU A 73 -2.87 -10.23 -4.75
C LEU A 73 -2.95 -10.69 -6.21
N VAL A 74 -1.91 -11.33 -6.71
CA VAL A 74 -1.89 -11.86 -8.07
C VAL A 74 -2.96 -12.94 -8.25
N GLU A 75 -3.09 -13.84 -7.28
CA GLU A 75 -4.11 -14.88 -7.32
C GLU A 75 -5.53 -14.29 -7.34
N ILE A 76 -5.80 -13.32 -6.46
CA ILE A 76 -7.10 -12.65 -6.41
C ILE A 76 -7.44 -11.98 -7.75
N LEU A 77 -6.50 -11.24 -8.30
CA LEU A 77 -6.69 -10.53 -9.55
C LEU A 77 -6.86 -11.49 -10.72
N SER A 78 -6.19 -12.65 -10.68
CA SER A 78 -6.33 -13.66 -11.73
C SER A 78 -7.72 -14.27 -11.76
N LEU A 79 -8.41 -14.33 -10.62
CA LEU A 79 -9.78 -14.85 -10.54
C LEU A 79 -10.82 -13.89 -11.13
N ALA A 80 -10.45 -12.63 -11.38
CA ALA A 80 -11.37 -11.62 -11.87
C ALA A 80 -11.56 -11.62 -13.40
N GLU A 81 -11.20 -12.69 -14.08
CA GLU A 81 -11.38 -12.84 -15.53
C GLU A 81 -10.66 -11.80 -16.38
N ALA A 82 -9.61 -11.22 -15.85
CA ALA A 82 -8.86 -10.16 -16.49
C ALA A 82 -7.42 -10.56 -16.78
N LYS A 83 -7.17 -11.86 -16.96
CA LYS A 83 -5.80 -12.37 -17.09
C LYS A 83 -4.99 -11.66 -18.17
N ASP A 84 -5.54 -11.51 -19.37
CA ASP A 84 -4.82 -10.89 -20.48
C ASP A 84 -4.54 -9.42 -20.20
N VAL A 85 -5.50 -8.71 -19.63
CA VAL A 85 -5.36 -7.31 -19.25
C VAL A 85 -4.30 -7.16 -18.16
N LEU A 86 -4.32 -8.06 -17.16
CA LEU A 86 -3.36 -8.07 -16.07
C LEU A 86 -1.94 -8.31 -16.58
N GLU A 87 -1.76 -9.30 -17.43
CA GLU A 87 -0.44 -9.62 -17.97
C GLU A 87 0.13 -8.43 -18.76
N THR A 88 -0.69 -7.82 -19.59
CA THR A 88 -0.28 -6.65 -20.38
C THR A 88 0.03 -5.46 -19.48
N TYR A 89 -0.88 -5.16 -18.54
CA TYR A 89 -0.72 -4.01 -17.65
C TYR A 89 0.52 -4.12 -16.77
N PHE A 90 0.72 -5.26 -16.13
CA PHE A 90 1.88 -5.44 -15.26
C PHE A 90 3.19 -5.51 -16.03
N LYS A 91 3.16 -6.07 -17.22
CA LYS A 91 4.35 -6.12 -18.07
C LYS A 91 4.81 -4.71 -18.41
N ASP A 92 3.89 -3.85 -18.83
CA ASP A 92 4.22 -2.47 -19.18
C ASP A 92 4.64 -1.68 -17.94
N TYR A 93 3.96 -1.88 -16.83
CA TYR A 93 4.27 -1.20 -15.57
C TYR A 93 5.66 -1.57 -15.08
N LEU A 94 6.02 -2.83 -15.10
CA LEU A 94 7.35 -3.28 -14.71
C LEU A 94 8.42 -2.73 -15.64
N TYR A 95 8.11 -2.64 -16.92
CA TYR A 95 9.03 -2.04 -17.88
C TYR A 95 9.33 -0.59 -17.53
N GLU A 96 8.31 0.18 -17.20
CA GLU A 96 8.48 1.58 -16.80
C GLU A 96 9.30 1.73 -15.53
N ILE A 97 9.12 0.84 -14.57
CA ILE A 97 9.85 0.88 -13.29
C ILE A 97 11.33 0.55 -13.48
N TYR A 98 11.64 -0.46 -14.27
CA TYR A 98 13.00 -0.97 -14.40
C TYR A 98 13.77 -0.42 -15.60
N ASN A 99 13.15 0.41 -16.39
CA ASN A 99 13.77 1.09 -17.51
C ASN A 99 13.55 2.59 -17.42
#